data_de102a894db2cca7480089d13eaf3f83
#
_entry.id   de102a894db2cca7480089d13eaf3f83
#
_cell.length_a   1.000
_cell.length_b   1.000
_cell.length_c   1.000
_cell.angle_alpha   90.00
_cell.angle_beta   90.00
_cell.angle_gamma   90.00
#
_symmetry.space_group_name_H-M   'P 1'
#
loop_
_entity.id
_entity.type
_entity.pdbx_description
1 polymer ?
#
loop_
_entity_poly.entity_id
_entity_poly.type
_entity_poly.pdbx_seq_one_letter_code
_entity_poly.pdbx_strand_id
1 'polypeptide(L)'
;LCGILTEGIFPANYVVVGIGLNVNQENFPEEIKNTAISLRIIKNQKISIKKLAKNIVEEFFILYNQYYNKNKFKNILKIWKRHCDTINKSVTVITKTGKFSGKAVGIDENCNLLLRLKNKKIIKIIEGDINVRY
;
A
#
# COMPACT_ATOMS: atom_id res chain seq x y z
N LEU A 1 -7.81 -3.39 -7.07
CA LEU A 1 -6.87 -4.20 -7.86
C LEU A 1 -6.06 -5.15 -6.98
N CYS A 2 -5.47 -4.69 -5.87
CA CYS A 2 -4.57 -5.46 -5.02
C CYS A 2 -4.75 -5.09 -3.54
N GLY A 3 -4.68 -6.10 -2.67
CA GLY A 3 -4.52 -5.95 -1.23
C GLY A 3 -3.22 -6.60 -0.77
N ILE A 4 -2.52 -5.98 0.17
CA ILE A 4 -1.30 -6.52 0.77
C ILE A 4 -1.50 -6.55 2.27
N LEU A 5 -1.27 -7.71 2.87
CA LEU A 5 -1.29 -7.92 4.32
C LEU A 5 0.08 -8.39 4.78
N THR A 6 0.58 -7.77 5.84
CA THR A 6 1.86 -8.13 6.44
C THR A 6 1.65 -8.50 7.91
N GLU A 7 2.09 -9.70 8.28
CA GLU A 7 1.95 -10.23 9.64
C GLU A 7 3.31 -10.63 10.20
N GLY A 8 3.66 -10.07 11.35
CA GLY A 8 4.87 -10.45 12.09
C GLY A 8 4.56 -11.58 13.08
N ILE A 9 5.41 -12.59 13.15
CA ILE A 9 5.27 -13.72 14.07
C ILE A 9 6.39 -13.68 15.10
N PHE A 10 6.04 -13.42 16.34
CA PHE A 10 6.96 -13.41 17.48
C PHE A 10 6.76 -14.66 18.35
N PRO A 11 7.81 -15.26 18.89
CA PRO A 11 9.25 -14.87 18.86
C PRO A 11 10.03 -15.34 17.63
N ALA A 12 9.39 -15.92 16.62
CA ALA A 12 10.06 -16.53 15.47
C ALA A 12 10.81 -15.54 14.56
N ASN A 13 10.68 -14.24 14.77
CA ASN A 13 11.38 -13.17 14.06
C ASN A 13 11.28 -13.24 12.53
N TYR A 14 10.13 -13.65 12.00
CA TYR A 14 9.85 -13.60 10.57
C TYR A 14 8.54 -12.87 10.28
N VAL A 15 8.41 -12.44 9.04
CA VAL A 15 7.25 -11.71 8.54
C VAL A 15 6.65 -12.50 7.38
N VAL A 16 5.33 -12.66 7.41
CA VAL A 16 4.56 -13.22 6.30
C VAL A 16 3.91 -12.08 5.53
N VAL A 17 4.11 -12.05 4.22
CA VAL A 17 3.50 -11.05 3.33
C VAL A 17 2.50 -11.76 2.42
N GLY A 18 1.22 -11.49 2.61
CA GLY A 18 0.14 -11.92 1.73
C GLY A 18 -0.13 -10.88 0.65
N ILE A 19 -0.17 -11.30 -0.62
CA ILE A 19 -0.47 -10.41 -1.75
C ILE A 19 -1.70 -10.97 -2.48
N GLY A 20 -2.84 -10.29 -2.36
CA GLY A 20 -4.07 -10.59 -3.09
C GLY A 20 -4.22 -9.68 -4.31
N LEU A 21 -3.97 -10.21 -5.52
CA LEU A 21 -4.02 -9.44 -6.75
C LEU A 21 -5.13 -9.96 -7.68
N ASN A 22 -6.01 -9.08 -8.11
CA ASN A 22 -7.03 -9.40 -9.11
C ASN A 22 -6.37 -9.45 -10.50
N VAL A 23 -6.13 -10.65 -11.03
CA VAL A 23 -5.39 -10.82 -12.28
C VAL A 23 -6.31 -10.99 -13.48
N ASN A 24 -7.12 -12.07 -13.50
CA ASN A 24 -7.91 -12.46 -14.68
C ASN A 24 -9.42 -12.42 -14.46
N GLN A 25 -9.91 -11.86 -13.38
CA GLN A 25 -11.33 -11.66 -13.14
C GLN A 25 -11.91 -10.71 -14.21
N GLU A 26 -13.03 -11.08 -14.81
CA GLU A 26 -13.77 -10.26 -15.77
C GLU A 26 -14.92 -9.52 -15.11
N ASN A 27 -15.49 -10.11 -14.08
CA ASN A 27 -16.62 -9.58 -13.34
C ASN A 27 -16.33 -9.54 -11.84
N PHE A 28 -17.00 -8.65 -11.15
CA PHE A 28 -16.96 -8.50 -9.69
C PHE A 28 -18.39 -8.47 -9.14
N PRO A 29 -18.59 -8.93 -7.88
CA PRO A 29 -19.89 -8.80 -7.20
C PRO A 29 -20.40 -7.35 -7.21
N GLU A 30 -21.71 -7.19 -7.20
CA GLU A 30 -22.38 -5.87 -7.27
C GLU A 30 -21.89 -4.89 -6.21
N GLU A 31 -21.57 -5.39 -5.01
CA GLU A 31 -21.15 -4.58 -3.87
C GLU A 31 -19.79 -3.89 -4.09
N ILE A 32 -18.94 -4.47 -4.96
CA ILE A 32 -17.59 -3.97 -5.20
C ILE A 32 -17.29 -3.63 -6.67
N LYS A 33 -18.23 -3.85 -7.59
CA LYS A 33 -18.00 -3.67 -9.04
C LYS A 33 -17.50 -2.28 -9.42
N ASN A 34 -17.89 -1.26 -8.67
CA ASN A 34 -17.49 0.14 -8.93
C ASN A 34 -16.13 0.51 -8.32
N THR A 35 -15.56 -0.35 -7.47
CA THR A 35 -14.31 -0.10 -6.76
C THR A 35 -13.25 -1.15 -7.03
N ALA A 36 -13.64 -2.32 -7.56
CA ALA A 36 -12.74 -3.41 -7.90
C ALA A 36 -12.40 -3.42 -9.39
N ILE A 37 -11.18 -3.80 -9.70
CA ILE A 37 -10.68 -3.94 -11.07
C ILE A 37 -9.65 -5.07 -11.13
N SER A 38 -9.42 -5.66 -12.30
CA SER A 38 -8.38 -6.66 -12.54
C SER A 38 -7.39 -6.20 -13.60
N LEU A 39 -6.21 -6.85 -13.64
CA LEU A 39 -5.22 -6.61 -14.70
C LEU A 39 -5.77 -6.95 -16.08
N ARG A 40 -6.60 -8.01 -16.19
CA ARG A 40 -7.24 -8.40 -17.44
C ARG A 40 -8.12 -7.29 -17.99
N ILE A 41 -8.94 -6.66 -17.15
CA ILE A 41 -9.79 -5.54 -17.55
C ILE A 41 -8.95 -4.35 -18.00
N ILE A 42 -7.91 -3.98 -17.21
CA ILE A 42 -7.02 -2.84 -17.54
C ILE A 42 -6.27 -3.05 -18.84
N LYS A 43 -5.75 -4.27 -19.07
CA LYS A 43 -4.91 -4.59 -20.22
C LYS A 43 -5.67 -5.13 -21.43
N ASN A 44 -6.96 -5.40 -21.25
CA ASN A 44 -7.83 -6.05 -22.25
C ASN A 44 -7.21 -7.37 -22.81
N GLN A 45 -6.53 -8.12 -21.96
CA GLN A 45 -5.90 -9.41 -22.32
C GLN A 45 -5.71 -10.32 -21.12
N LYS A 46 -5.72 -11.62 -21.35
CA LYS A 46 -5.42 -12.63 -20.31
C LYS A 46 -3.95 -12.58 -19.91
N ILE A 47 -3.70 -12.59 -18.61
CA ILE A 47 -2.36 -12.50 -18.02
C ILE A 47 -1.90 -13.87 -17.53
N SER A 48 -0.66 -14.23 -17.81
CA SER A 48 -0.04 -15.43 -17.23
C SER A 48 0.23 -15.21 -15.73
N ILE A 49 -0.55 -15.87 -14.89
CA ILE A 49 -0.42 -15.78 -13.41
C ILE A 49 0.98 -16.25 -12.98
N LYS A 50 1.48 -17.36 -13.54
CA LYS A 50 2.80 -17.90 -13.21
C LYS A 50 3.93 -16.91 -13.52
N LYS A 51 3.89 -16.28 -14.70
CA LYS A 51 4.90 -15.27 -15.08
C LYS A 51 4.81 -14.02 -14.20
N LEU A 52 3.59 -13.58 -13.91
CA LEU A 52 3.38 -12.41 -13.05
C LEU A 52 3.87 -12.66 -11.62
N ALA A 53 3.53 -13.81 -11.02
CA ALA A 53 4.00 -14.18 -9.68
C ALA A 53 5.53 -14.22 -9.63
N LYS A 54 6.18 -14.84 -10.62
CA LYS A 54 7.64 -14.86 -10.73
C LYS A 54 8.22 -13.44 -10.74
N ASN A 55 7.69 -12.57 -11.58
CA ASN A 55 8.17 -11.19 -11.69
C ASN A 55 8.01 -10.41 -10.37
N ILE A 56 6.87 -10.58 -9.67
CA ILE A 56 6.64 -9.93 -8.37
C ILE A 56 7.69 -10.38 -7.35
N VAL A 57 7.97 -11.68 -7.29
CA VAL A 57 8.98 -12.24 -6.36
C VAL A 57 10.38 -11.74 -6.70
N GLU A 58 10.75 -11.70 -7.98
CA GLU A 58 12.04 -11.19 -8.45
C GLU A 58 12.23 -9.71 -8.09
N GLU A 59 11.25 -8.86 -8.37
CA GLU A 59 11.27 -7.43 -8.01
C GLU A 59 11.33 -7.22 -6.49
N PHE A 60 10.58 -8.02 -5.72
CA PHE A 60 10.65 -7.98 -4.27
C PHE A 60 12.08 -8.24 -3.77
N PHE A 61 12.74 -9.30 -4.26
CA PHE A 61 14.10 -9.62 -3.83
C PHE A 61 15.13 -8.59 -4.29
N ILE A 62 14.95 -7.97 -5.46
CA ILE A 62 15.82 -6.86 -5.90
C ILE A 62 15.73 -5.70 -4.89
N LEU A 63 14.53 -5.28 -4.52
CA LEU A 63 14.30 -4.20 -3.56
C LEU A 63 14.77 -4.58 -2.15
N TYR A 64 14.48 -5.81 -1.70
CA TYR A 64 14.88 -6.32 -0.40
C TYR A 64 16.41 -6.34 -0.25
N ASN A 65 17.13 -6.82 -1.26
CA ASN A 65 18.59 -6.84 -1.26
C ASN A 65 19.20 -5.42 -1.28
N GLN A 66 18.56 -4.47 -1.97
CA GLN A 66 18.99 -3.07 -1.93
C GLN A 66 18.84 -2.46 -0.54
N TYR A 67 17.76 -2.80 0.17
CA TYR A 67 17.54 -2.38 1.54
C TYR A 67 18.54 -3.03 2.51
N TYR A 68 18.60 -4.37 2.51
CA TYR A 68 19.33 -5.16 3.49
C TYR A 68 20.86 -5.02 3.36
N ASN A 69 21.37 -5.10 2.11
CA ASN A 69 22.82 -5.11 1.87
C ASN A 69 23.45 -3.73 1.69
N LYS A 70 22.67 -2.69 1.40
CA LYS A 70 23.19 -1.37 1.03
C LYS A 70 22.67 -0.22 1.87
N ASN A 71 21.88 -0.52 2.90
CA ASN A 71 21.22 0.48 3.78
C ASN A 71 20.53 1.62 2.97
N LYS A 72 19.91 1.28 1.82
CA LYS A 72 19.31 2.24 0.89
C LYS A 72 17.81 2.39 1.07
N PHE A 73 17.29 2.23 2.30
CA PHE A 73 15.86 2.38 2.58
C PHE A 73 15.27 3.71 2.08
N LYS A 74 16.03 4.79 2.17
CA LYS A 74 15.61 6.10 1.62
C LYS A 74 15.24 6.04 0.14
N ASN A 75 15.89 5.19 -0.66
CA ASN A 75 15.55 5.01 -2.08
C ASN A 75 14.20 4.30 -2.27
N ILE A 76 13.93 3.28 -1.44
CA ILE A 76 12.63 2.58 -1.46
C ILE A 76 11.51 3.54 -1.09
N LEU A 77 11.71 4.35 -0.02
CA LEU A 77 10.75 5.40 0.35
C LEU A 77 10.51 6.42 -0.76
N LYS A 78 11.56 6.79 -1.51
CA LYS A 78 11.42 7.70 -2.64
C LYS A 78 10.59 7.10 -3.78
N ILE A 79 10.80 5.82 -4.10
CA ILE A 79 10.01 5.09 -5.10
C ILE A 79 8.56 4.97 -4.62
N TRP A 80 8.35 4.55 -3.39
CA TRP A 80 7.01 4.41 -2.81
C TRP A 80 6.23 5.73 -2.85
N LYS A 81 6.85 6.84 -2.44
CA LYS A 81 6.23 8.19 -2.47
C LYS A 81 5.75 8.60 -3.86
N ARG A 82 6.45 8.21 -4.91
CA ARG A 82 6.05 8.53 -6.30
C ARG A 82 4.76 7.83 -6.72
N HIS A 83 4.50 6.66 -6.14
CA HIS A 83 3.33 5.83 -6.47
C HIS A 83 2.21 5.95 -5.42
N CYS A 84 2.42 6.71 -4.36
CA CYS A 84 1.43 6.89 -3.30
C CYS A 84 0.41 7.97 -3.67
N ASP A 85 -0.75 7.53 -4.15
CA ASP A 85 -1.85 8.41 -4.54
C ASP A 85 -2.53 9.11 -3.34
N THR A 86 -2.31 8.63 -2.12
CA THR A 86 -2.87 9.21 -0.89
C THR A 86 -2.24 10.56 -0.54
N ILE A 87 -0.96 10.77 -0.88
CA ILE A 87 -0.23 12.01 -0.55
C ILE A 87 -0.87 13.20 -1.27
N ASN A 88 -1.01 14.32 -0.55
CA ASN A 88 -1.67 15.54 -0.96
C ASN A 88 -3.20 15.50 -1.02
N LYS A 89 -3.85 14.36 -0.76
CA LYS A 89 -5.31 14.23 -0.70
C LYS A 89 -5.85 14.49 0.70
N SER A 90 -7.11 14.86 0.76
CA SER A 90 -7.89 14.90 2.00
C SER A 90 -8.30 13.48 2.37
N VAL A 91 -7.95 13.06 3.57
CA VAL A 91 -8.22 11.70 4.04
C VAL A 91 -8.90 11.72 5.40
N THR A 92 -9.63 10.67 5.68
CA THR A 92 -10.09 10.35 7.03
C THR A 92 -9.45 9.04 7.45
N VAL A 93 -8.76 9.04 8.59
CA VAL A 93 -8.12 7.88 9.17
C VAL A 93 -8.90 7.44 10.39
N ILE A 94 -9.25 6.17 10.45
CA ILE A 94 -9.91 5.53 11.59
C ILE A 94 -8.85 4.68 12.30
N THR A 95 -8.57 5.01 13.55
CA THR A 95 -7.62 4.29 14.40
C THR A 95 -8.37 3.72 15.61
N LYS A 96 -7.69 2.91 16.40
CA LYS A 96 -8.24 2.44 17.69
C LYS A 96 -8.54 3.58 18.67
N THR A 97 -7.82 4.68 18.56
CA THR A 97 -7.95 5.85 19.46
C THR A 97 -8.91 6.91 18.95
N GLY A 98 -9.43 6.77 17.73
CA GLY A 98 -10.40 7.72 17.20
C GLY A 98 -10.28 7.95 15.68
N LYS A 99 -11.07 8.92 15.22
CA LYS A 99 -11.18 9.32 13.82
C LYS A 99 -10.50 10.67 13.61
N PHE A 100 -9.57 10.73 12.66
CA PHE A 100 -8.83 11.93 12.33
C PHE A 100 -9.05 12.30 10.87
N SER A 101 -9.37 13.55 10.59
CA SER A 101 -9.53 14.04 9.21
C SER A 101 -8.55 15.17 8.94
N GLY A 102 -7.89 15.11 7.78
CA GLY A 102 -6.91 16.11 7.40
C GLY A 102 -6.32 15.86 6.02
N LYS A 103 -5.26 16.57 5.69
CA LYS A 103 -4.51 16.38 4.46
C LYS A 103 -3.32 15.46 4.71
N ALA A 104 -3.20 14.38 3.96
CA ALA A 104 -2.01 13.54 3.96
C ALA A 104 -0.84 14.31 3.34
N VAL A 105 0.17 14.67 4.13
CA VAL A 105 1.28 15.53 3.66
C VAL A 105 2.56 14.76 3.38
N GLY A 106 2.60 13.48 3.71
CA GLY A 106 3.74 12.61 3.44
C GLY A 106 3.79 11.42 4.39
N ILE A 107 4.94 10.78 4.41
CA ILE A 107 5.32 9.78 5.41
C ILE A 107 6.66 10.16 6.01
N ASP A 108 6.88 9.76 7.26
CA ASP A 108 8.18 9.92 7.92
C ASP A 108 9.16 8.80 7.51
N GLU A 109 10.32 8.76 8.15
CA GLU A 109 11.36 7.76 7.89
C GLU A 109 10.99 6.34 8.35
N ASN A 110 10.01 6.22 9.25
CA ASN A 110 9.47 4.94 9.74
C ASN A 110 8.18 4.53 9.00
N CYS A 111 7.88 5.14 7.84
CA CYS A 111 6.67 4.90 7.05
C CYS A 111 5.35 5.32 7.73
N ASN A 112 5.38 6.08 8.82
CA ASN A 112 4.16 6.59 9.43
C ASN A 112 3.54 7.69 8.56
N LEU A 113 2.21 7.66 8.38
CA LEU A 113 1.51 8.72 7.66
C LEU A 113 1.56 10.03 8.45
N LEU A 114 1.95 11.10 7.78
CA LEU A 114 1.90 12.47 8.30
C LEU A 114 0.59 13.13 7.87
N LEU A 115 -0.29 13.38 8.84
CA LEU A 115 -1.60 13.99 8.60
C LEU A 115 -1.62 15.41 9.14
N ARG A 116 -1.86 16.39 8.25
CA ARG A 116 -2.07 17.79 8.64
C ARG A 116 -3.54 18.02 8.93
N LEU A 117 -3.86 18.32 10.19
CA LEU A 117 -5.20 18.63 10.64
C LEU A 117 -5.64 20.06 10.23
N LYS A 118 -6.93 20.38 10.40
CA LYS A 118 -7.50 21.72 10.11
C LYS A 118 -6.80 22.85 10.89
N ASN A 119 -6.38 22.59 12.12
CA ASN A 119 -5.62 23.54 12.95
C ASN A 119 -4.13 23.65 12.57
N LYS A 120 -3.74 23.15 11.40
CA LYS A 120 -2.36 23.11 10.86
C LYS A 120 -1.39 22.20 11.62
N LYS A 121 -1.79 21.57 12.73
CA LYS A 121 -0.98 20.60 13.46
C LYS A 121 -0.76 19.35 12.58
N ILE A 122 0.47 18.84 12.57
CA ILE A 122 0.80 17.58 11.93
C ILE A 122 0.87 16.49 12.98
N ILE A 123 0.12 15.41 12.76
CA ILE A 123 0.15 14.21 13.61
C ILE A 123 0.70 13.03 12.81
N LYS A 124 1.30 12.08 13.52
CA LYS A 124 1.76 10.79 12.98
C LYS A 124 0.69 9.75 13.19
N ILE A 125 0.37 9.02 12.13
CA ILE A 125 -0.54 7.87 12.16
C ILE A 125 0.31 6.62 11.96
N ILE A 126 0.36 5.77 12.97
CA ILE A 126 1.14 4.53 12.97
C ILE A 126 0.31 3.37 12.42
N GLU A 127 -0.98 3.31 12.79
CA GLU A 127 -1.93 2.28 12.37
C GLU A 127 -3.31 2.89 12.12
N GLY A 128 -4.10 2.28 11.22
CA GLY A 128 -5.49 2.69 10.98
C GLY A 128 -5.92 2.48 9.53
N ASP A 129 -7.23 2.50 9.32
CA ASP A 129 -7.84 2.44 8.00
C ASP A 129 -7.96 3.83 7.39
N ILE A 130 -7.52 3.98 6.15
CA ILE A 130 -7.50 5.26 5.44
C ILE A 130 -8.63 5.28 4.40
N ASN A 131 -9.55 6.21 4.57
CA ASN A 131 -10.56 6.53 3.57
C ASN A 131 -10.16 7.82 2.84
N VAL A 132 -9.85 7.69 1.55
CA VAL A 132 -9.51 8.83 0.68
C VAL A 132 -10.80 9.46 0.18
N ARG A 133 -10.91 10.77 0.30
CA ARG A 133 -11.98 11.54 -0.34
C ARG A 133 -11.48 12.03 -1.70
N TYR A 134 -12.07 11.54 -2.75
CA TYR A 134 -11.87 12.02 -4.13
C TYR A 134 -12.75 13.22 -4.41
#